data_b1c2debc0941e4569ef3fc4a301c3612
#
_entry.id   b1c2debc0941e4569ef3fc4a301c3612
#
_cell.length_a   1.000
_cell.length_b   1.000
_cell.length_c   1.000
_cell.angle_alpha   90.00
_cell.angle_beta   90.00
_cell.angle_gamma   90.00
#
_symmetry.space_group_name_H-M   'P 1'
#
loop_
_entity.id
_entity.type
_entity.pdbx_description
1 polymer ?
#
loop_
_entity_poly.entity_id
_entity_poly.type
_entity_poly.pdbx_seq_one_letter_code
_entity_poly.pdbx_strand_id
1 'polypeptide(L)'
;MVAGIILNKITDILKNEGCSEVFLFGSHVTGRANEDSDIDVGVKGLDPSKFFSVYAKLDSEIDSKIDFVDFDEQSAFFNFLTSIGEIRKIG
;
A
#
# COMPACT_ATOMS: atom_id res chain seq x y z
N MET A 1 6.54 2.74 -13.31
CA MET A 1 5.17 2.91 -12.80
C MET A 1 4.52 1.54 -12.62
N VAL A 2 3.76 1.35 -11.55
CA VAL A 2 3.09 0.07 -11.29
C VAL A 2 1.95 -0.14 -12.29
N ALA A 3 1.89 -1.33 -12.90
CA ALA A 3 0.82 -1.68 -13.82
C ALA A 3 -0.53 -1.76 -13.09
N GLY A 4 -1.61 -1.35 -13.76
CA GLY A 4 -2.96 -1.37 -13.18
C GLY A 4 -3.39 -2.76 -12.71
N ILE A 5 -2.97 -3.82 -13.42
CA ILE A 5 -3.30 -5.19 -13.01
C ILE A 5 -2.66 -5.55 -11.66
N ILE A 6 -1.45 -5.06 -11.39
CA ILE A 6 -0.77 -5.30 -10.09
C ILE A 6 -1.49 -4.52 -8.99
N LEU A 7 -1.85 -3.26 -9.24
CA LEU A 7 -2.60 -2.45 -8.28
C LEU A 7 -3.94 -3.08 -7.95
N ASN A 8 -4.65 -3.60 -8.94
CA ASN A 8 -5.92 -4.29 -8.73
C ASN A 8 -5.74 -5.55 -7.87
N LYS A 9 -4.68 -6.31 -8.13
CA LYS A 9 -4.40 -7.52 -7.35
C LYS A 9 -4.10 -7.18 -5.89
N ILE A 10 -3.27 -6.15 -5.65
CA ILE A 10 -2.98 -5.67 -4.29
C ILE A 10 -4.26 -5.23 -3.59
N THR A 11 -5.08 -4.43 -4.26
CA THR A 11 -6.34 -3.93 -3.71
C THR A 11 -7.28 -5.07 -3.35
N ASP A 12 -7.43 -6.06 -4.24
CA ASP A 12 -8.31 -7.20 -4.00
C ASP A 12 -7.86 -8.03 -2.80
N ILE A 13 -6.56 -8.29 -2.68
CA ILE A 13 -6.00 -9.02 -1.53
C ILE A 13 -6.34 -8.27 -0.24
N LEU A 14 -6.08 -6.96 -0.20
CA LEU A 14 -6.25 -6.18 1.01
C LEU A 14 -7.72 -5.98 1.38
N LYS A 15 -8.59 -5.77 0.41
CA LYS A 15 -10.04 -5.70 0.67
C LYS A 15 -10.58 -7.01 1.20
N ASN A 16 -10.12 -8.15 0.67
CA ASN A 16 -10.50 -9.46 1.15
C ASN A 16 -10.03 -9.74 2.58
N GLU A 17 -8.96 -9.07 3.01
CA GLU A 17 -8.46 -9.17 4.38
C GLU A 17 -9.13 -8.19 5.34
N GLY A 18 -10.08 -7.41 4.88
CA GLY A 18 -10.88 -6.53 5.72
C GLY A 18 -10.46 -5.06 5.73
N CYS A 19 -9.48 -4.67 4.94
CA CYS A 19 -9.07 -3.27 4.86
C CYS A 19 -10.20 -2.42 4.27
N SER A 20 -10.50 -1.29 4.91
CA SER A 20 -11.53 -0.37 4.43
C SER A 20 -11.01 0.56 3.34
N GLU A 21 -9.73 0.92 3.41
CA GLU A 21 -9.09 1.81 2.43
C GLU A 21 -7.70 1.32 2.10
N VAL A 22 -7.31 1.45 0.83
CA VAL A 22 -5.99 1.07 0.33
C VAL A 22 -5.39 2.25 -0.40
N PHE A 23 -4.11 2.54 -0.12
CA PHE A 23 -3.40 3.69 -0.68
C PHE A 23 -2.09 3.25 -1.30
N LEU A 24 -1.73 3.94 -2.38
CA LEU A 24 -0.38 3.92 -2.96
C LEU A 24 0.30 5.20 -2.55
N PHE A 25 1.58 5.14 -2.15
CA PHE A 25 2.32 6.36 -1.80
C PHE A 25 3.77 6.27 -2.28
N GLY A 26 4.50 7.36 -2.06
CA GLY A 26 5.92 7.41 -2.39
C GLY A 26 6.19 7.57 -3.88
N SER A 27 7.28 6.96 -4.36
CA SER A 27 7.81 7.20 -5.71
C SER A 27 6.86 6.83 -6.84
N HIS A 28 5.99 5.85 -6.63
CA HIS A 28 4.99 5.45 -7.65
C HIS A 28 3.86 6.47 -7.81
N VAL A 29 3.68 7.35 -6.85
CA VAL A 29 2.70 8.45 -6.94
C VAL A 29 3.35 9.69 -7.55
N THR A 30 4.61 9.96 -7.22
CA THR A 30 5.31 11.18 -7.65
C THR A 30 5.94 11.07 -9.04
N GLY A 31 5.95 9.88 -9.64
CA GLY A 31 6.54 9.65 -10.95
C GLY A 31 8.06 9.44 -10.91
N ARG A 32 8.65 9.31 -9.74
CA ARG A 32 10.10 9.06 -9.57
C ARG A 32 10.47 7.59 -9.54
N ALA A 33 9.46 6.70 -9.66
CA ALA A 33 9.68 5.25 -9.62
C ALA A 33 10.33 4.75 -10.91
N ASN A 34 11.15 3.71 -10.75
CA ASN A 34 11.69 2.92 -11.86
C ASN A 34 11.37 1.45 -11.62
N GLU A 35 11.88 0.55 -12.48
CA GLU A 35 11.61 -0.90 -12.38
C GLU A 35 12.01 -1.52 -11.05
N ASP A 36 13.04 -0.96 -10.41
CA ASP A 36 13.58 -1.48 -9.17
C ASP A 36 12.97 -0.84 -7.92
N SER A 37 12.06 0.12 -8.09
CA SER A 37 11.42 0.82 -6.97
C SER A 37 10.45 -0.10 -6.24
N ASP A 38 10.48 -0.05 -4.91
CA ASP A 38 9.50 -0.75 -4.08
C ASP A 38 8.12 -0.14 -4.28
N ILE A 39 7.09 -0.97 -4.13
CA ILE A 39 5.71 -0.50 -4.17
C ILE A 39 5.30 -0.20 -2.73
N ASP A 40 5.07 1.09 -2.45
CA ASP A 40 4.69 1.54 -1.10
C ASP A 40 3.17 1.54 -0.97
N VAL A 41 2.65 0.69 -0.11
CA VAL A 41 1.21 0.48 0.09
C VAL A 41 0.85 0.73 1.54
N GLY A 42 -0.19 1.52 1.76
CA GLY A 42 -0.74 1.75 3.08
C GLY A 42 -2.21 1.39 3.15
N VAL A 43 -2.67 1.04 4.34
CA VAL A 43 -4.06 0.64 4.55
C VAL A 43 -4.66 1.30 5.76
N LYS A 44 -6.00 1.36 5.78
CA LYS A 44 -6.81 1.66 6.96
C LYS A 44 -7.84 0.56 7.17
N GLY A 45 -8.26 0.37 8.41
CA GLY A 45 -9.29 -0.60 8.75
C GLY A 45 -8.81 -2.03 8.89
N LEU A 46 -7.50 -2.28 8.83
CA LEU A 46 -6.97 -3.63 9.05
C LEU A 46 -6.88 -3.94 10.54
N ASP A 47 -7.32 -5.13 10.94
CA ASP A 47 -7.09 -5.63 12.29
C ASP A 47 -5.58 -5.72 12.54
N PRO A 48 -5.03 -5.02 13.56
CA PRO A 48 -3.59 -5.02 13.81
C PRO A 48 -2.98 -6.40 14.00
N SER A 49 -3.75 -7.36 14.51
CA SER A 49 -3.27 -8.73 14.70
C SER A 49 -3.00 -9.46 13.39
N LYS A 50 -3.53 -8.94 12.27
CA LYS A 50 -3.36 -9.53 10.94
C LYS A 50 -2.22 -8.90 10.14
N PHE A 51 -1.59 -7.85 10.66
CA PHE A 51 -0.64 -7.04 9.88
C PHE A 51 0.47 -7.90 9.25
N PHE A 52 1.16 -8.69 10.05
CA PHE A 52 2.29 -9.48 9.54
C PHE A 52 1.86 -10.61 8.61
N SER A 53 0.73 -11.25 8.88
CA SER A 53 0.23 -12.31 7.98
C SER A 53 -0.20 -11.74 6.63
N VAL A 54 -0.81 -10.57 6.62
CA VAL A 54 -1.20 -9.89 5.38
C VAL A 54 0.02 -9.40 4.61
N TYR A 55 1.02 -8.89 5.32
CA TYR A 55 2.29 -8.47 4.70
C TYR A 55 2.95 -9.67 3.99
N ALA A 56 3.04 -10.81 4.69
CA ALA A 56 3.61 -12.02 4.11
C ALA A 56 2.82 -12.49 2.88
N LYS A 57 1.48 -12.36 2.92
CA LYS A 57 0.63 -12.71 1.79
C LYS A 57 0.91 -11.83 0.58
N LEU A 58 1.05 -10.53 0.78
CA LEU A 58 1.41 -9.59 -0.29
C LEU A 58 2.76 -9.98 -0.90
N ASP A 59 3.76 -10.22 -0.07
CA ASP A 59 5.09 -10.61 -0.55
C ASP A 59 5.07 -11.91 -1.35
N SER A 60 4.23 -12.87 -0.96
CA SER A 60 4.16 -14.16 -1.65
C SER A 60 3.38 -14.10 -2.97
N GLU A 61 2.38 -13.21 -3.07
CA GLU A 61 1.50 -13.16 -4.23
C GLU A 61 1.85 -12.07 -5.23
N ILE A 62 2.61 -11.06 -4.83
CA ILE A 62 3.04 -9.97 -5.71
C ILE A 62 4.54 -10.16 -6.00
N ASP A 63 4.88 -10.18 -7.27
CA ASP A 63 6.25 -10.42 -7.74
C ASP A 63 7.10 -9.14 -7.74
N SER A 64 6.83 -8.25 -6.81
CA SER A 64 7.60 -7.02 -6.61
C SER A 64 7.73 -6.81 -5.11
N LYS A 65 8.79 -6.10 -4.71
CA LYS A 65 8.95 -5.78 -3.29
C LYS A 65 7.90 -4.77 -2.85
N ILE A 66 7.19 -5.10 -1.78
CA ILE A 66 6.15 -4.26 -1.19
C ILE A 66 6.66 -3.71 0.13
N ASP A 67 6.51 -2.40 0.33
CA ASP A 67 6.60 -1.78 1.65
C ASP A 67 5.17 -1.54 2.13
N PHE A 68 4.80 -2.20 3.22
CA PHE A 68 3.42 -2.21 3.72
C PHE A 68 3.31 -1.47 5.04
N VAL A 69 2.39 -0.52 5.13
CA VAL A 69 2.22 0.36 6.29
C VAL A 69 0.76 0.37 6.74
N ASP A 70 0.54 0.30 8.05
CA ASP A 70 -0.77 0.49 8.66
C ASP A 70 -0.93 1.98 9.02
N PHE A 71 -1.77 2.71 8.27
CA PHE A 71 -1.97 4.14 8.47
C PHE A 71 -2.84 4.47 9.68
N ASP A 72 -3.55 3.51 10.25
CA ASP A 72 -4.23 3.73 11.53
C ASP A 72 -3.22 3.80 12.69
N GLU A 73 -2.17 2.96 12.62
CA GLU A 73 -1.07 3.01 13.59
C GLU A 73 -0.13 4.18 13.32
N GLN A 74 0.10 4.51 12.06
CA GLN A 74 1.01 5.57 11.64
C GLN A 74 0.24 6.75 11.05
N SER A 75 -0.68 7.30 11.83
CA SER A 75 -1.53 8.40 11.37
C SER A 75 -0.76 9.69 11.08
N ALA A 76 0.31 9.96 11.84
CA ALA A 76 1.15 11.14 11.58
C ALA A 76 1.84 11.04 10.21
N PHE A 77 2.31 9.86 9.85
CA PHE A 77 2.90 9.62 8.54
C PHE A 77 1.87 9.78 7.43
N PHE A 78 0.67 9.25 7.63
CA PHE A 78 -0.43 9.43 6.67
C PHE A 78 -0.73 10.91 6.45
N ASN A 79 -0.85 11.68 7.53
CA ASN A 79 -1.12 13.11 7.46
C ASN A 79 0.00 13.87 6.74
N PHE A 80 1.24 13.50 6.98
CA PHE A 80 2.39 14.08 6.29
C PHE A 80 2.32 13.83 4.78
N LEU A 81 2.11 12.58 4.37
CA LEU A 81 2.00 12.22 2.95
C LEU A 81 0.85 12.96 2.27
N THR A 82 -0.27 13.10 2.96
CA THR A 82 -1.41 13.85 2.45
C THR A 82 -1.06 15.32 2.25
N SER A 83 -0.34 15.91 3.21
CA SER A 83 0.03 17.33 3.15
C SER A 83 0.97 17.66 2.00
N ILE A 84 1.83 16.73 1.61
CA ILE A 84 2.77 16.94 0.50
C ILE A 84 2.26 16.35 -0.83
N GLY A 85 1.07 15.76 -0.85
CA GLY A 85 0.47 15.23 -2.07
C GLY A 85 1.14 13.95 -2.61
N GLU A 86 1.82 13.18 -1.76
CA GLU A 86 2.51 11.95 -2.17
C GLU A 86 1.75 10.69 -1.80
N ILE A 87 0.43 10.74 -1.88
CA ILE A 87 -0.44 9.60 -1.58
C ILE A 87 -1.63 9.59 -2.53
N ARG A 88 -2.09 8.41 -2.90
CA ARG A 88 -3.26 8.22 -3.74
C ARG A 88 -4.08 7.04 -3.25
N LYS A 89 -5.38 7.24 -3.04
CA LYS A 89 -6.29 6.15 -2.70
C LYS A 89 -6.54 5.28 -3.92
N ILE A 90 -6.35 3.98 -3.79
CA ILE A 90 -6.57 3.03 -4.89
C ILE A 90 -7.67 2.02 -4.57
N GLY A 91 -8.15 1.98 -3.34
CA GLY A 91 -9.24 1.08 -2.97
C GLY A 91 -9.96 1.43 -1.69
#